data_2e07a3acb4dfffc2eacd5c885aa3a8bd
#
_entry.id   2e07a3acb4dfffc2eacd5c885aa3a8bd
#
_cell.length_a   1.000
_cell.length_b   1.000
_cell.length_c   1.000
_cell.angle_alpha   90.00
_cell.angle_beta   90.00
_cell.angle_gamma   90.00
#
_symmetry.space_group_name_H-M   'P 1'
#
loop_
_entity.id
_entity.type
_entity.pdbx_description
1 polymer ?
#
loop_
_entity_poly.entity_id
_entity_poly.type
_entity_poly.pdbx_seq_one_letter_code
_entity_poly.pdbx_strand_id
1 'polypeptide(L)'
;SDDLLISALACALSPLIALLFVILSVLLIRPFAYVVRTQMIKRAKALIASRPDIVSVGISGSYGKTSTKEFLFQMLSTKYQVAKTDENKNTDVGVAQSILQNIKPDTRYFIAEVGAYKQGEVAKATQVFMPQNAIITAFGNQHLDLYGSRENLIKAEGEILEHLPEKGTAYINADILSFPHTSKRTRAKVVSFSATTDKGDIIATDVVLDDKKELTARVQYNGSNFTIATELVGTHNIANILPCIAFCMDNGMTRAEVVAAIKILKQIPSKL
;
A
#
# COMPACT_ATOMS: atom_id res chain seq x y z
N SER A 1 -3.98 -62.07 22.03
CA SER A 1 -4.16 -62.47 20.64
C SER A 1 -3.46 -61.43 19.76
N ASP A 2 -2.71 -61.93 18.82
CA ASP A 2 -1.80 -61.14 17.95
C ASP A 2 -2.55 -60.04 17.18
N ASP A 3 -3.83 -60.24 16.83
CA ASP A 3 -4.66 -59.28 16.13
C ASP A 3 -4.92 -58.00 16.94
N LEU A 4 -5.06 -58.11 18.24
CA LEU A 4 -5.26 -56.96 19.13
C LEU A 4 -3.97 -56.13 19.26
N LEU A 5 -2.83 -56.80 19.29
CA LEU A 5 -1.53 -56.17 19.36
C LEU A 5 -1.21 -55.41 18.03
N ILE A 6 -1.51 -56.03 16.88
CA ILE A 6 -1.34 -55.49 15.55
C ILE A 6 -2.26 -54.27 15.39
N SER A 7 -3.53 -54.34 15.80
CA SER A 7 -4.45 -53.22 15.73
C SER A 7 -4.02 -52.03 16.61
N ALA A 8 -3.57 -52.32 17.84
CA ALA A 8 -3.07 -51.29 18.75
C ALA A 8 -1.80 -50.60 18.19
N LEU A 9 -0.89 -51.40 17.61
CA LEU A 9 0.33 -50.87 16.99
C LEU A 9 0.02 -50.03 15.73
N ALA A 10 -0.93 -50.46 14.89
CA ALA A 10 -1.40 -49.72 13.74
C ALA A 10 -2.03 -48.37 14.13
N CYS A 11 -2.88 -48.38 15.18
CA CYS A 11 -3.45 -47.14 15.74
C CYS A 11 -2.38 -46.21 16.31
N ALA A 12 -1.37 -46.75 17.00
CA ALA A 12 -0.27 -45.96 17.57
C ALA A 12 0.63 -45.36 16.50
N LEU A 13 0.84 -46.06 15.36
CA LEU A 13 1.68 -45.59 14.26
C LEU A 13 0.95 -44.67 13.28
N SER A 14 -0.38 -44.70 13.24
CA SER A 14 -1.17 -43.91 12.27
C SER A 14 -0.87 -42.40 12.27
N PRO A 15 -0.66 -41.71 13.43
CA PRO A 15 -0.31 -40.28 13.42
C PRO A 15 1.08 -40.01 12.82
N LEU A 16 2.03 -40.91 13.04
CA LEU A 16 3.39 -40.78 12.48
C LEU A 16 3.38 -40.96 10.96
N ILE A 17 2.59 -41.91 10.48
CA ILE A 17 2.41 -42.15 9.03
C ILE A 17 1.73 -40.93 8.40
N ALA A 18 0.67 -40.40 9.03
CA ALA A 18 0.00 -39.19 8.55
C ALA A 18 0.96 -37.96 8.50
N LEU A 19 1.77 -37.78 9.55
CA LEU A 19 2.77 -36.72 9.59
C LEU A 19 3.82 -36.88 8.45
N LEU A 20 4.27 -38.11 8.21
CA LEU A 20 5.20 -38.41 7.11
C LEU A 20 4.59 -38.05 5.75
N PHE A 21 3.32 -38.40 5.50
CA PHE A 21 2.62 -38.04 4.27
C PHE A 21 2.50 -36.53 4.10
N VAL A 22 2.20 -35.79 5.17
CA VAL A 22 2.14 -34.31 5.13
C VAL A 22 3.53 -33.74 4.77
N ILE A 23 4.60 -34.21 5.43
CA ILE A 23 5.96 -33.76 5.15
C ILE A 23 6.35 -34.04 3.69
N LEU A 24 6.12 -35.26 3.21
CA LEU A 24 6.42 -35.63 1.82
C LEU A 24 5.61 -34.79 0.82
N SER A 25 4.32 -34.57 1.07
CA SER A 25 3.48 -33.74 0.23
C SER A 25 3.99 -32.30 0.16
N VAL A 26 4.38 -31.70 1.29
CA VAL A 26 4.97 -30.36 1.34
C VAL A 26 6.29 -30.31 0.57
N LEU A 27 7.16 -31.30 0.74
CA LEU A 27 8.44 -31.36 0.04
C LEU A 27 8.28 -31.49 -1.48
N LEU A 28 7.28 -32.23 -1.96
CA LEU A 28 6.98 -32.39 -3.38
C LEU A 28 6.34 -31.13 -3.99
N ILE A 29 5.45 -30.44 -3.26
CA ILE A 29 4.72 -29.27 -3.76
C ILE A 29 5.59 -28.02 -3.73
N ARG A 30 6.48 -27.86 -2.74
CA ARG A 30 7.32 -26.66 -2.57
C ARG A 30 8.10 -26.24 -3.83
N PRO A 31 8.84 -27.12 -4.53
CA PRO A 31 9.59 -26.70 -5.71
C PRO A 31 8.68 -26.24 -6.84
N PHE A 32 7.53 -26.87 -7.03
CA PHE A 32 6.54 -26.46 -8.03
C PHE A 32 5.96 -25.08 -7.69
N ALA A 33 5.53 -24.88 -6.44
CA ALA A 33 5.03 -23.60 -5.96
C ALA A 33 6.08 -22.47 -6.11
N TYR A 34 7.35 -22.76 -5.83
CA TYR A 34 8.46 -21.83 -6.03
C TYR A 34 8.62 -21.42 -7.49
N VAL A 35 8.58 -22.37 -8.42
CA VAL A 35 8.68 -22.11 -9.87
C VAL A 35 7.53 -21.24 -10.35
N VAL A 36 6.29 -21.60 -9.98
CA VAL A 36 5.07 -20.83 -10.35
C VAL A 36 5.16 -19.39 -9.83
N ARG A 37 5.50 -19.23 -8.54
CA ARG A 37 5.70 -17.90 -7.93
C ARG A 37 6.75 -17.08 -8.68
N THR A 38 7.92 -17.68 -8.94
CA THR A 38 9.01 -16.99 -9.60
C THR A 38 8.65 -16.57 -11.02
N GLN A 39 7.98 -17.46 -11.77
CA GLN A 39 7.50 -17.14 -13.13
C GLN A 39 6.45 -16.01 -13.13
N MET A 40 5.52 -16.04 -12.18
CA MET A 40 4.50 -14.99 -12.02
C MET A 40 5.17 -13.63 -11.77
N ILE A 41 6.10 -13.55 -10.82
CA ILE A 41 6.84 -12.32 -10.51
C ILE A 41 7.64 -11.85 -11.73
N LYS A 42 8.32 -12.75 -12.45
CA LYS A 42 9.05 -12.40 -13.67
C LYS A 42 8.14 -11.82 -14.76
N ARG A 43 6.97 -12.43 -14.99
CA ARG A 43 5.98 -11.93 -15.96
C ARG A 43 5.45 -10.56 -15.58
N ALA A 44 5.11 -10.34 -14.30
CA ALA A 44 4.65 -9.05 -13.82
C ALA A 44 5.71 -7.95 -13.98
N LYS A 45 6.96 -8.23 -13.62
CA LYS A 45 8.10 -7.33 -13.85
C LYS A 45 8.28 -6.99 -15.33
N ALA A 46 8.22 -8.00 -16.21
CA ALA A 46 8.34 -7.80 -17.64
C ALA A 46 7.20 -6.93 -18.20
N LEU A 47 5.97 -7.14 -17.74
CA LEU A 47 4.82 -6.34 -18.14
C LEU A 47 4.99 -4.86 -17.75
N ILE A 48 5.34 -4.57 -16.51
CA ILE A 48 5.58 -3.18 -16.06
C ILE A 48 6.76 -2.56 -16.81
N ALA A 49 7.86 -3.27 -16.99
CA ALA A 49 9.01 -2.78 -17.72
C ALA A 49 8.73 -2.47 -19.20
N SER A 50 7.80 -3.21 -19.82
CA SER A 50 7.34 -2.96 -21.19
C SER A 50 6.35 -1.80 -21.34
N ARG A 51 5.89 -1.23 -20.21
CA ARG A 51 4.89 -0.15 -20.15
C ARG A 51 5.43 1.07 -19.40
N PRO A 52 6.46 1.77 -19.92
CA PRO A 52 7.03 2.97 -19.30
C PRO A 52 6.05 4.15 -19.25
N ASP A 53 4.93 4.06 -19.96
CA ASP A 53 3.81 5.00 -19.93
C ASP A 53 2.94 4.89 -18.67
N ILE A 54 3.02 3.77 -17.94
CA ILE A 54 2.29 3.60 -16.68
C ILE A 54 3.04 4.28 -15.55
N VAL A 55 2.39 5.23 -14.90
CA VAL A 55 2.90 5.83 -13.65
C VAL A 55 2.51 4.93 -12.47
N SER A 56 3.50 4.38 -11.79
CA SER A 56 3.29 3.52 -10.62
C SER A 56 3.54 4.26 -9.31
N VAL A 57 2.67 4.02 -8.34
CA VAL A 57 2.78 4.55 -6.98
C VAL A 57 2.58 3.43 -5.96
N GLY A 58 3.51 3.35 -5.02
CA GLY A 58 3.42 2.41 -3.90
C GLY A 58 2.97 3.12 -2.63
N ILE A 59 2.14 2.46 -1.84
CA ILE A 59 1.61 2.99 -0.58
C ILE A 59 2.01 2.07 0.55
N SER A 60 2.76 2.60 1.52
CA SER A 60 3.27 1.89 2.70
C SER A 60 2.95 2.66 3.98
N GLY A 61 3.10 1.99 5.13
CA GLY A 61 2.81 2.51 6.46
C GLY A 61 1.95 1.54 7.27
N SER A 62 1.72 1.81 8.55
CA SER A 62 0.94 0.92 9.42
C SER A 62 -0.57 1.18 9.33
N TYR A 63 -0.98 2.45 9.28
CA TYR A 63 -2.39 2.87 9.21
C TYR A 63 -2.66 3.68 7.96
N GLY A 64 -3.88 3.59 7.44
CA GLY A 64 -4.36 4.41 6.33
C GLY A 64 -3.96 3.94 4.93
N LYS A 65 -3.13 2.89 4.77
CA LYS A 65 -2.70 2.37 3.46
C LYS A 65 -3.87 2.09 2.52
N THR A 66 -4.79 1.23 2.95
CA THR A 66 -5.95 0.82 2.15
C THR A 66 -6.85 2.00 1.83
N SER A 67 -7.10 2.88 2.83
CA SER A 67 -7.89 4.10 2.61
C SER A 67 -7.24 5.01 1.57
N THR A 68 -5.95 5.31 1.72
CA THR A 68 -5.20 6.12 0.76
C THR A 68 -5.18 5.51 -0.64
N LYS A 69 -4.99 4.18 -0.75
CA LYS A 69 -5.06 3.46 -2.03
C LYS A 69 -6.42 3.62 -2.71
N GLU A 70 -7.49 3.40 -1.96
CA GLU A 70 -8.85 3.47 -2.49
C GLU A 70 -9.25 4.91 -2.84
N PHE A 71 -8.88 5.90 -2.03
CA PHE A 71 -9.13 7.30 -2.34
C PHE A 71 -8.35 7.76 -3.57
N LEU A 72 -7.08 7.42 -3.66
CA LEU A 72 -6.27 7.74 -4.83
C LEU A 72 -6.84 7.08 -6.10
N PHE A 73 -7.25 5.81 -5.99
CA PHE A 73 -7.91 5.09 -7.07
C PHE A 73 -9.20 5.79 -7.51
N GLN A 74 -10.08 6.14 -6.58
CA GLN A 74 -11.33 6.83 -6.88
C GLN A 74 -11.07 8.18 -7.54
N MET A 75 -10.15 8.99 -7.00
CA MET A 75 -9.82 10.31 -7.55
C MET A 75 -9.25 10.21 -8.96
N LEU A 76 -8.24 9.40 -9.20
CA LEU A 76 -7.64 9.24 -10.53
C LEU A 76 -8.60 8.64 -11.55
N SER A 77 -9.48 7.74 -11.13
CA SER A 77 -10.45 7.07 -12.01
C SER A 77 -11.52 8.01 -12.56
N THR A 78 -11.64 9.23 -12.05
CA THR A 78 -12.50 10.27 -12.63
C THR A 78 -11.99 10.76 -14.00
N LYS A 79 -10.71 10.54 -14.29
CA LYS A 79 -10.07 11.08 -15.50
C LYS A 79 -9.24 10.04 -16.28
N TYR A 80 -8.73 9.01 -15.61
CA TYR A 80 -7.77 8.07 -16.17
C TYR A 80 -8.19 6.62 -15.96
N GLN A 81 -7.66 5.72 -16.81
CA GLN A 81 -7.76 4.30 -16.54
C GLN A 81 -6.70 3.89 -15.51
N VAL A 82 -7.16 3.37 -14.38
CA VAL A 82 -6.34 3.07 -13.21
C VAL A 82 -6.45 1.59 -12.86
N ALA A 83 -5.31 0.97 -12.60
CA ALA A 83 -5.23 -0.35 -12.00
C ALA A 83 -4.68 -0.24 -10.57
N LYS A 84 -5.08 -1.15 -9.69
CA LYS A 84 -4.59 -1.19 -8.31
C LYS A 84 -4.41 -2.62 -7.83
N THR A 85 -3.70 -2.80 -6.71
CA THR A 85 -3.68 -4.08 -6.00
C THR A 85 -5.06 -4.37 -5.42
N ASP A 86 -5.50 -5.62 -5.56
CA ASP A 86 -6.74 -6.10 -4.94
C ASP A 86 -6.61 -6.11 -3.41
N GLU A 87 -7.72 -6.30 -2.75
CA GLU A 87 -7.77 -6.35 -1.29
C GLU A 87 -6.88 -7.49 -0.75
N ASN A 88 -6.08 -7.18 0.28
CA ASN A 88 -5.11 -8.08 0.93
C ASN A 88 -3.97 -8.60 0.02
N LYS A 89 -3.82 -8.12 -1.21
CA LYS A 89 -2.72 -8.48 -2.10
C LYS A 89 -1.57 -7.46 -2.01
N ASN A 90 -0.95 -7.35 -0.83
CA ASN A 90 0.10 -6.40 -0.50
C ASN A 90 1.51 -7.01 -0.40
N THR A 91 1.66 -8.31 -0.76
CA THR A 91 2.95 -9.02 -0.87
C THR A 91 3.48 -9.00 -2.31
N ASP A 92 4.74 -9.42 -2.51
CA ASP A 92 5.34 -9.55 -3.84
C ASP A 92 4.50 -10.39 -4.82
N VAL A 93 3.95 -11.51 -4.34
CA VAL A 93 3.06 -12.38 -5.14
C VAL A 93 1.72 -11.70 -5.39
N GLY A 94 1.13 -11.09 -4.36
CA GLY A 94 -0.15 -10.38 -4.47
C GLY A 94 -0.07 -9.21 -5.44
N VAL A 95 1.01 -8.42 -5.38
CA VAL A 95 1.29 -7.34 -6.33
C VAL A 95 1.46 -7.89 -7.75
N ALA A 96 2.24 -8.97 -7.93
CA ALA A 96 2.42 -9.59 -9.24
C ALA A 96 1.11 -10.11 -9.84
N GLN A 97 0.25 -10.72 -9.03
CA GLN A 97 -1.09 -11.16 -9.46
C GLN A 97 -1.94 -9.98 -9.92
N SER A 98 -1.99 -8.91 -9.13
CA SER A 98 -2.78 -7.72 -9.45
C SER A 98 -2.29 -7.03 -10.73
N ILE A 99 -0.99 -6.98 -10.97
CA ILE A 99 -0.41 -6.47 -12.21
C ILE A 99 -0.92 -7.27 -13.42
N LEU A 100 -0.81 -8.60 -13.36
CA LEU A 100 -1.18 -9.48 -14.47
C LEU A 100 -2.68 -9.53 -14.73
N GLN A 101 -3.51 -9.27 -13.72
CA GLN A 101 -4.97 -9.34 -13.82
C GLN A 101 -5.61 -7.98 -14.15
N ASN A 102 -5.07 -6.89 -13.60
CA ASN A 102 -5.75 -5.59 -13.59
C ASN A 102 -5.18 -4.58 -14.58
N ILE A 103 -3.93 -4.73 -15.05
CA ILE A 103 -3.37 -3.84 -16.06
C ILE A 103 -3.96 -4.16 -17.43
N LYS A 104 -4.54 -3.14 -18.05
CA LYS A 104 -5.13 -3.17 -19.40
C LYS A 104 -4.30 -2.32 -20.37
N PRO A 105 -4.52 -2.43 -21.68
CA PRO A 105 -3.77 -1.65 -22.68
C PRO A 105 -3.81 -0.14 -22.47
N ASP A 106 -4.92 0.38 -21.97
CA ASP A 106 -5.19 1.80 -21.74
C ASP A 106 -4.89 2.25 -20.27
N THR A 107 -4.37 1.36 -19.42
CA THR A 107 -4.00 1.70 -18.03
C THR A 107 -2.91 2.76 -18.03
N ARG A 108 -3.18 3.87 -17.32
CA ARG A 108 -2.25 4.99 -17.14
C ARG A 108 -1.57 5.01 -15.77
N TYR A 109 -2.26 4.54 -14.74
CA TYR A 109 -1.75 4.50 -13.36
C TYR A 109 -1.87 3.10 -12.78
N PHE A 110 -0.86 2.71 -11.99
CA PHE A 110 -0.90 1.50 -11.17
C PHE A 110 -0.62 1.85 -9.71
N ILE A 111 -1.57 1.56 -8.83
CA ILE A 111 -1.49 1.85 -7.39
C ILE A 111 -1.28 0.54 -6.64
N ALA A 112 -0.15 0.39 -5.96
CA ALA A 112 0.15 -0.78 -5.16
C ALA A 112 0.16 -0.46 -3.67
N GLU A 113 -0.69 -1.13 -2.90
CA GLU A 113 -0.52 -1.23 -1.46
C GLU A 113 0.55 -2.26 -1.18
N VAL A 114 1.56 -1.88 -0.39
CA VAL A 114 2.60 -2.79 0.08
C VAL A 114 2.63 -2.82 1.61
N GLY A 115 2.88 -3.98 2.14
CA GLY A 115 2.99 -4.19 3.58
C GLY A 115 3.92 -5.34 3.88
N ALA A 116 4.41 -5.39 5.11
CA ALA A 116 5.31 -6.43 5.55
C ALA A 116 4.95 -6.90 6.96
N TYR A 117 5.41 -8.10 7.27
CA TYR A 117 5.49 -8.63 8.62
C TYR A 117 6.94 -8.69 9.12
N LYS A 118 7.91 -8.51 8.21
CA LYS A 118 9.34 -8.49 8.51
C LYS A 118 10.13 -7.68 7.49
N GLN A 119 11.33 -7.29 7.86
CA GLN A 119 12.25 -6.57 6.97
C GLN A 119 12.52 -7.34 5.67
N GLY A 120 12.65 -6.62 4.57
CA GLY A 120 12.89 -7.13 3.23
C GLY A 120 11.62 -7.52 2.45
N GLU A 121 10.44 -7.52 3.06
CA GLU A 121 9.20 -7.87 2.36
C GLU A 121 8.65 -6.71 1.55
N VAL A 122 8.69 -5.49 2.09
CA VAL A 122 8.31 -4.28 1.33
C VAL A 122 9.27 -4.10 0.14
N ALA A 123 10.58 -4.26 0.36
CA ALA A 123 11.56 -4.19 -0.72
C ALA A 123 11.27 -5.20 -1.84
N LYS A 124 10.93 -6.46 -1.50
CA LYS A 124 10.57 -7.49 -2.49
C LYS A 124 9.33 -7.12 -3.28
N ALA A 125 8.27 -6.66 -2.59
CA ALA A 125 7.05 -6.21 -3.25
C ALA A 125 7.31 -5.01 -4.15
N THR A 126 8.07 -4.02 -3.69
CA THR A 126 8.46 -2.82 -4.42
C THR A 126 9.22 -3.16 -5.71
N GLN A 127 10.15 -4.11 -5.65
CA GLN A 127 10.90 -4.56 -6.83
C GLN A 127 10.04 -5.23 -7.91
N VAL A 128 8.78 -5.59 -7.63
CA VAL A 128 7.88 -6.18 -8.63
C VAL A 128 7.35 -5.13 -9.59
N PHE A 129 6.97 -3.95 -9.08
CA PHE A 129 6.33 -2.90 -9.89
C PHE A 129 7.18 -1.65 -10.09
N MET A 130 8.37 -1.57 -9.46
CA MET A 130 9.37 -0.49 -9.64
C MET A 130 8.71 0.90 -9.61
N PRO A 131 8.20 1.36 -8.46
CA PRO A 131 7.43 2.58 -8.37
C PRO A 131 8.25 3.81 -8.73
N GLN A 132 7.63 4.74 -9.45
CA GLN A 132 8.17 6.09 -9.62
C GLN A 132 7.82 6.97 -8.41
N ASN A 133 6.74 6.65 -7.71
CA ASN A 133 6.27 7.44 -6.58
C ASN A 133 5.93 6.54 -5.39
N ALA A 134 6.04 7.10 -4.19
CA ALA A 134 5.62 6.43 -2.97
C ALA A 134 4.82 7.35 -2.06
N ILE A 135 3.89 6.78 -1.30
CA ILE A 135 3.18 7.45 -0.21
C ILE A 135 3.49 6.71 1.08
N ILE A 136 4.02 7.41 2.08
CA ILE A 136 4.17 6.92 3.44
C ILE A 136 3.08 7.55 4.30
N THR A 137 2.13 6.71 4.74
CA THR A 137 0.97 7.17 5.50
C THR A 137 1.32 7.43 6.97
N ALA A 138 0.98 6.55 7.88
CA ALA A 138 1.30 6.69 9.30
C ALA A 138 1.98 5.44 9.84
N PHE A 139 2.91 5.62 10.78
CA PHE A 139 3.50 4.51 11.54
C PHE A 139 2.82 4.38 12.88
N GLY A 140 2.30 3.20 13.15
CA GLY A 140 1.63 2.88 14.41
C GLY A 140 2.35 1.77 15.17
N ASN A 141 1.67 1.27 16.20
CA ASN A 141 2.19 0.18 17.02
C ASN A 141 1.63 -1.20 16.60
N GLN A 142 0.97 -1.30 15.45
CA GLN A 142 0.47 -2.58 14.95
C GLN A 142 1.65 -3.50 14.62
N HIS A 143 1.48 -4.78 14.97
CA HIS A 143 2.46 -5.83 14.69
C HIS A 143 3.86 -5.62 15.30
N LEU A 144 3.99 -4.80 16.36
CA LEU A 144 5.28 -4.61 17.05
C LEU A 144 5.92 -5.94 17.46
N ASP A 145 5.11 -6.91 17.88
CA ASP A 145 5.58 -8.25 18.26
C ASP A 145 6.30 -8.97 17.11
N LEU A 146 5.91 -8.70 15.85
CA LEU A 146 6.52 -9.30 14.66
C LEU A 146 7.83 -8.60 14.26
N TYR A 147 7.92 -7.29 14.50
CA TYR A 147 9.09 -6.50 14.16
C TYR A 147 10.12 -6.40 15.30
N GLY A 148 9.71 -6.76 16.53
CA GLY A 148 10.53 -6.68 17.73
C GLY A 148 10.78 -5.26 18.24
N SER A 149 10.68 -4.23 17.40
CA SER A 149 10.77 -2.82 17.80
C SER A 149 10.07 -1.89 16.83
N ARG A 150 9.71 -0.67 17.30
CA ARG A 150 9.14 0.38 16.45
C ARG A 150 10.12 0.85 15.37
N GLU A 151 11.40 0.86 15.68
CA GLU A 151 12.46 1.25 14.73
C GLU A 151 12.54 0.25 13.56
N ASN A 152 12.46 -1.05 13.85
CA ASN A 152 12.42 -2.09 12.83
C ASN A 152 11.18 -1.99 11.94
N LEU A 153 10.01 -1.67 12.52
CA LEU A 153 8.78 -1.44 11.78
C LEU A 153 8.94 -0.25 10.83
N ILE A 154 9.41 0.91 11.32
CA ILE A 154 9.65 2.11 10.50
C ILE A 154 10.67 1.80 9.39
N LYS A 155 11.69 1.02 9.71
CA LYS A 155 12.72 0.60 8.75
C LYS A 155 12.12 -0.28 7.66
N ALA A 156 11.31 -1.28 8.01
CA ALA A 156 10.68 -2.18 7.07
C ALA A 156 9.65 -1.48 6.17
N GLU A 157 8.72 -0.72 6.75
CA GLU A 157 7.70 0.02 6.01
C GLU A 157 8.31 1.11 5.12
N GLY A 158 9.45 1.67 5.51
CA GLY A 158 10.17 2.69 4.74
C GLY A 158 11.06 2.14 3.62
N GLU A 159 11.23 0.81 3.47
CA GLU A 159 12.07 0.21 2.42
C GLU A 159 11.69 0.66 0.99
N ILE A 160 10.43 0.97 0.76
CA ILE A 160 9.95 1.45 -0.54
C ILE A 160 10.66 2.73 -0.97
N LEU A 161 11.05 3.60 -0.04
CA LEU A 161 11.71 4.89 -0.31
C LEU A 161 13.11 4.70 -0.92
N GLU A 162 13.81 3.63 -0.53
CA GLU A 162 15.16 3.32 -1.02
C GLU A 162 15.16 2.82 -2.47
N HIS A 163 13.99 2.42 -2.97
CA HIS A 163 13.81 1.90 -4.33
C HIS A 163 13.23 2.94 -5.31
N LEU A 164 12.99 4.17 -4.85
CA LEU A 164 12.50 5.23 -5.73
C LEU A 164 13.63 5.76 -6.62
N PRO A 165 13.34 6.05 -7.91
CA PRO A 165 14.30 6.74 -8.76
C PRO A 165 14.48 8.20 -8.31
N GLU A 166 15.63 8.81 -8.60
CA GLU A 166 15.91 10.21 -8.25
C GLU A 166 14.89 11.20 -8.83
N LYS A 167 14.32 10.89 -9.99
CA LYS A 167 13.26 11.69 -10.64
C LYS A 167 11.85 11.40 -10.09
N GLY A 168 11.74 10.50 -9.13
CA GLY A 168 10.47 10.14 -8.50
C GLY A 168 10.05 11.13 -7.41
N THR A 169 8.90 10.86 -6.79
CA THR A 169 8.39 11.67 -5.67
C THR A 169 7.94 10.77 -4.51
N ALA A 170 8.37 11.13 -3.31
CA ALA A 170 7.95 10.53 -2.05
C ALA A 170 7.00 11.49 -1.31
N TYR A 171 5.74 11.11 -1.15
CA TYR A 171 4.77 11.84 -0.34
C TYR A 171 4.82 11.25 1.07
N ILE A 172 5.29 12.03 2.04
CA ILE A 172 5.58 11.52 3.39
C ILE A 172 4.79 12.31 4.42
N ASN A 173 4.10 11.61 5.31
CA ASN A 173 3.38 12.21 6.42
C ASN A 173 4.36 12.90 7.38
N ALA A 174 4.24 14.23 7.52
CA ALA A 174 5.07 15.04 8.41
C ALA A 174 4.65 14.95 9.89
N ASP A 175 3.44 14.44 10.16
CA ASP A 175 2.93 14.28 11.52
C ASP A 175 3.56 13.07 12.24
N ILE A 176 4.30 12.21 11.53
CA ILE A 176 5.02 11.08 12.14
C ILE A 176 6.32 11.53 12.80
N LEU A 177 6.58 11.08 14.04
CA LEU A 177 7.78 11.43 14.79
C LEU A 177 9.09 11.08 14.08
N SER A 178 9.06 10.05 13.23
CA SER A 178 10.22 9.61 12.45
C SER A 178 10.43 10.37 11.14
N PHE A 179 9.60 11.36 10.81
CA PHE A 179 9.67 12.10 9.54
C PHE A 179 11.11 12.57 9.19
N PRO A 180 11.90 13.16 10.10
CA PRO A 180 13.23 13.64 9.76
C PRO A 180 14.21 12.51 9.34
N HIS A 181 13.99 11.29 9.84
CA HIS A 181 14.79 10.12 9.46
C HIS A 181 14.22 9.43 8.21
N THR A 182 12.90 9.34 8.13
CA THR A 182 12.19 8.70 7.02
C THR A 182 12.43 9.45 5.70
N SER A 183 12.36 10.78 5.71
CA SER A 183 12.56 11.62 4.52
C SER A 183 13.97 11.52 3.93
N LYS A 184 14.97 11.19 4.73
CA LYS A 184 16.37 11.02 4.30
C LYS A 184 16.65 9.67 3.63
N ARG A 185 15.71 8.75 3.61
CA ARG A 185 15.89 7.40 3.02
C ARG A 185 15.73 7.36 1.50
N THR A 186 15.42 8.47 0.88
CA THR A 186 15.28 8.56 -0.57
C THR A 186 16.08 9.72 -1.14
N ARG A 187 16.47 9.59 -2.42
CA ARG A 187 17.00 10.69 -3.24
C ARG A 187 15.94 11.33 -4.13
N ALA A 188 14.74 10.77 -4.14
CA ALA A 188 13.60 11.33 -4.83
C ALA A 188 13.15 12.64 -4.18
N LYS A 189 12.40 13.45 -4.92
CA LYS A 189 11.75 14.64 -4.36
C LYS A 189 10.84 14.22 -3.20
N VAL A 190 10.95 14.90 -2.06
CA VAL A 190 10.04 14.71 -0.93
C VAL A 190 8.97 15.79 -0.97
N VAL A 191 7.72 15.38 -0.87
CA VAL A 191 6.54 16.23 -0.64
C VAL A 191 5.95 15.83 0.69
N SER A 192 6.06 16.68 1.68
CA SER A 192 5.55 16.44 3.03
C SER A 192 4.07 16.84 3.13
N PHE A 193 3.28 16.04 3.85
CA PHE A 193 1.88 16.38 4.13
C PHE A 193 1.57 16.35 5.62
N SER A 194 0.71 17.27 6.08
CA SER A 194 0.27 17.35 7.48
C SER A 194 -1.21 17.70 7.57
N ALA A 195 -1.92 16.99 8.44
CA ALA A 195 -3.29 17.28 8.82
C ALA A 195 -3.41 17.83 10.25
N THR A 196 -2.30 17.93 11.00
CA THR A 196 -2.29 18.33 12.42
C THR A 196 -1.42 19.53 12.71
N THR A 197 -0.50 19.87 11.80
CA THR A 197 0.41 21.01 11.95
C THR A 197 0.43 21.86 10.69
N ASP A 198 0.99 23.07 10.80
CA ASP A 198 1.26 23.99 9.69
C ASP A 198 2.58 23.70 8.96
N LYS A 199 3.22 22.55 9.26
CA LYS A 199 4.51 22.16 8.71
C LYS A 199 4.33 21.05 7.67
N GLY A 200 4.41 21.42 6.41
CA GLY A 200 4.32 20.50 5.28
C GLY A 200 4.21 21.26 3.97
N ASP A 201 4.52 20.60 2.87
CA ASP A 201 4.33 21.15 1.53
C ASP A 201 2.85 21.21 1.17
N ILE A 202 2.07 20.23 1.64
CA ILE A 202 0.59 20.27 1.62
C ILE A 202 0.07 20.13 3.04
N ILE A 203 -0.77 21.07 3.44
CA ILE A 203 -1.37 21.11 4.79
C ILE A 203 -2.89 21.25 4.72
N ALA A 204 -3.56 20.71 5.74
CA ALA A 204 -4.97 20.96 5.97
C ALA A 204 -5.16 21.72 7.28
N THR A 205 -5.99 22.77 7.21
CA THR A 205 -6.43 23.57 8.36
C THR A 205 -7.94 23.60 8.41
N ASP A 206 -8.49 24.14 9.50
CA ASP A 206 -9.95 24.31 9.66
C ASP A 206 -10.74 23.01 9.36
N VAL A 207 -10.22 21.88 9.89
CA VAL A 207 -10.86 20.57 9.71
C VAL A 207 -12.11 20.51 10.58
N VAL A 208 -13.28 20.46 9.95
CA VAL A 208 -14.58 20.43 10.62
C VAL A 208 -15.41 19.25 10.10
N LEU A 209 -15.99 18.50 11.02
CA LEU A 209 -17.05 17.55 10.73
C LEU A 209 -18.36 18.15 11.27
N ASP A 210 -19.27 18.48 10.38
CA ASP A 210 -20.54 19.11 10.75
C ASP A 210 -21.60 18.09 11.20
N ASP A 211 -22.75 18.61 11.69
CA ASP A 211 -23.87 17.79 12.13
C ASP A 211 -24.51 16.97 10.99
N LYS A 212 -24.29 17.38 9.74
CA LYS A 212 -24.74 16.64 8.53
C LYS A 212 -23.75 15.57 8.09
N LYS A 213 -22.68 15.36 8.85
CA LYS A 213 -21.57 14.45 8.56
C LYS A 213 -20.75 14.83 7.33
N GLU A 214 -20.78 16.09 6.91
CA GLU A 214 -19.87 16.60 5.91
C GLU A 214 -18.53 16.97 6.56
N LEU A 215 -17.45 16.37 6.07
CA LEU A 215 -16.09 16.63 6.50
C LEU A 215 -15.48 17.68 5.57
N THR A 216 -15.18 18.85 6.10
CA THR A 216 -14.56 19.96 5.37
C THR A 216 -13.17 20.26 5.89
N ALA A 217 -12.31 20.75 5.01
CA ALA A 217 -10.99 21.27 5.38
C ALA A 217 -10.52 22.32 4.38
N ARG A 218 -9.71 23.27 4.85
CA ARG A 218 -8.96 24.18 3.99
C ARG A 218 -7.61 23.55 3.67
N VAL A 219 -7.30 23.39 2.40
CA VAL A 219 -6.04 22.82 1.94
C VAL A 219 -5.16 23.89 1.31
N GLN A 220 -3.89 23.89 1.69
CA GLN A 220 -2.86 24.72 1.08
C GLN A 220 -1.83 23.82 0.38
N TYR A 221 -1.61 24.05 -0.90
CA TYR A 221 -0.61 23.34 -1.70
C TYR A 221 -0.14 24.17 -2.89
N ASN A 222 1.19 24.21 -3.12
CA ASN A 222 1.82 24.95 -4.24
C ASN A 222 1.32 26.39 -4.38
N GLY A 223 1.21 27.13 -3.28
CA GLY A 223 0.73 28.51 -3.25
C GLY A 223 -0.77 28.68 -3.47
N SER A 224 -1.53 27.60 -3.65
CA SER A 224 -2.99 27.63 -3.80
C SER A 224 -3.66 27.26 -2.49
N ASN A 225 -4.70 28.03 -2.12
CA ASN A 225 -5.59 27.74 -1.01
C ASN A 225 -6.98 27.39 -1.55
N PHE A 226 -7.56 26.29 -1.08
CA PHE A 226 -8.91 25.87 -1.47
C PHE A 226 -9.57 25.02 -0.39
N THR A 227 -10.88 24.98 -0.42
CA THR A 227 -11.66 24.16 0.51
C THR A 227 -12.06 22.86 -0.17
N ILE A 228 -11.94 21.77 0.57
CA ILE A 228 -12.46 20.45 0.22
C ILE A 228 -13.64 20.11 1.10
N ALA A 229 -14.58 19.32 0.57
CA ALA A 229 -15.74 18.80 1.29
C ALA A 229 -16.01 17.36 0.84
N THR A 230 -16.32 16.47 1.78
CA THR A 230 -16.56 15.05 1.53
C THR A 230 -17.48 14.45 2.59
N GLU A 231 -18.23 13.42 2.24
CA GLU A 231 -19.08 12.65 3.16
C GLU A 231 -18.33 11.55 3.92
N LEU A 232 -17.00 11.52 3.86
CA LEU A 232 -16.20 10.54 4.58
C LEU A 232 -16.28 10.76 6.09
N VAL A 233 -16.49 9.68 6.84
CA VAL A 233 -16.63 9.75 8.30
C VAL A 233 -15.26 9.71 8.97
N GLY A 234 -14.98 10.69 9.84
CA GLY A 234 -13.78 10.78 10.65
C GLY A 234 -12.70 11.69 10.09
N THR A 235 -12.20 12.58 10.94
CA THR A 235 -11.19 13.61 10.59
C THR A 235 -9.84 13.02 10.14
N HIS A 236 -9.52 11.79 10.57
CA HIS A 236 -8.33 11.09 10.14
C HIS A 236 -8.27 10.82 8.61
N ASN A 237 -9.42 10.86 7.93
CA ASN A 237 -9.47 10.73 6.48
C ASN A 237 -8.82 11.92 5.76
N ILE A 238 -8.74 13.09 6.38
CA ILE A 238 -8.01 14.22 5.81
C ILE A 238 -6.53 13.85 5.58
N ALA A 239 -5.87 13.23 6.57
CA ALA A 239 -4.49 12.77 6.42
C ALA A 239 -4.31 11.74 5.29
N ASN A 240 -5.32 10.90 5.02
CA ASN A 240 -5.30 9.93 3.93
C ASN A 240 -5.56 10.59 2.55
N ILE A 241 -6.31 11.70 2.51
CA ILE A 241 -6.66 12.42 1.29
C ILE A 241 -5.54 13.37 0.85
N LEU A 242 -4.83 14.02 1.76
CA LEU A 242 -3.79 15.00 1.44
C LEU A 242 -2.73 14.49 0.45
N PRO A 243 -2.11 13.31 0.64
CA PRO A 243 -1.15 12.80 -0.33
C PRO A 243 -1.81 12.45 -1.67
N CYS A 244 -3.10 12.10 -1.69
CA CYS A 244 -3.84 11.86 -2.92
C CYS A 244 -4.06 13.17 -3.70
N ILE A 245 -4.37 14.27 -3.01
CA ILE A 245 -4.48 15.61 -3.61
C ILE A 245 -3.15 16.00 -4.27
N ALA A 246 -2.05 15.94 -3.51
CA ALA A 246 -0.74 16.30 -4.01
C ALA A 246 -0.36 15.45 -5.22
N PHE A 247 -0.51 14.13 -5.13
CA PHE A 247 -0.22 13.22 -6.24
C PHE A 247 -1.07 13.54 -7.48
N CYS A 248 -2.37 13.74 -7.34
CA CYS A 248 -3.25 14.04 -8.47
C CYS A 248 -2.88 15.37 -9.14
N MET A 249 -2.60 16.43 -8.36
CA MET A 249 -2.21 17.72 -8.90
C MET A 249 -0.83 17.66 -9.57
N ASP A 250 0.15 16.99 -8.98
CA ASP A 250 1.49 16.81 -9.55
C ASP A 250 1.46 15.99 -10.84
N ASN A 251 0.43 15.17 -11.04
CA ASN A 251 0.23 14.32 -12.22
C ASN A 251 -0.85 14.85 -13.19
N GLY A 252 -1.13 16.14 -13.18
CA GLY A 252 -1.89 16.82 -14.23
C GLY A 252 -3.40 16.88 -14.04
N MET A 253 -3.91 16.62 -12.85
CA MET A 253 -5.28 17.00 -12.48
C MET A 253 -5.30 18.45 -12.02
N THR A 254 -6.25 19.21 -12.53
CA THR A 254 -6.50 20.59 -12.07
C THR A 254 -7.11 20.60 -10.67
N ARG A 255 -6.95 21.72 -9.96
CA ARG A 255 -7.60 21.90 -8.66
C ARG A 255 -9.11 21.63 -8.70
N ALA A 256 -9.79 22.10 -9.74
CA ALA A 256 -11.23 21.91 -9.89
C ALA A 256 -11.60 20.40 -10.04
N GLU A 257 -10.83 19.65 -10.83
CA GLU A 257 -11.01 18.21 -10.98
C GLU A 257 -10.76 17.47 -9.66
N VAL A 258 -9.72 17.86 -8.90
CA VAL A 258 -9.40 17.26 -7.60
C VAL A 258 -10.51 17.52 -6.58
N VAL A 259 -10.99 18.77 -6.47
CA VAL A 259 -12.10 19.11 -5.57
C VAL A 259 -13.38 18.35 -5.95
N ALA A 260 -13.68 18.25 -7.24
CA ALA A 260 -14.84 17.49 -7.70
C ALA A 260 -14.71 15.99 -7.38
N ALA A 261 -13.51 15.41 -7.56
CA ALA A 261 -13.24 14.00 -7.25
C ALA A 261 -13.37 13.69 -5.76
N ILE A 262 -12.97 14.62 -4.87
CA ILE A 262 -13.08 14.46 -3.41
C ILE A 262 -14.54 14.39 -2.96
N LYS A 263 -15.44 15.17 -3.57
CA LYS A 263 -16.88 15.19 -3.23
C LYS A 263 -17.57 13.84 -3.44
N ILE A 264 -17.07 13.03 -4.37
CA ILE A 264 -17.67 11.73 -4.71
C ILE A 264 -16.97 10.55 -4.05
N LEU A 265 -15.98 10.80 -3.18
CA LEU A 265 -15.28 9.74 -2.45
C LEU A 265 -16.26 8.94 -1.59
N LYS A 266 -16.16 7.64 -1.70
CA LYS A 266 -16.96 6.71 -0.91
C LYS A 266 -16.15 6.14 0.25
N GLN A 267 -16.81 6.05 1.39
CA GLN A 267 -16.26 5.37 2.56
C GLN A 267 -15.94 3.91 2.21
N ILE A 268 -14.77 3.47 2.64
CA ILE A 268 -14.37 2.08 2.50
C ILE A 268 -14.99 1.31 3.66
N PRO A 269 -15.71 0.22 3.41
CA PRO A 269 -16.22 -0.63 4.49
C PRO A 269 -15.05 -1.03 5.39
N SER A 270 -15.08 -0.58 6.66
CA SER A 270 -14.11 -1.03 7.64
C SER A 270 -14.33 -2.53 7.88
N LYS A 271 -13.29 -3.32 7.79
CA LYS A 271 -13.31 -4.65 8.41
C LYS A 271 -13.31 -4.42 9.91
N LEU A 272 -14.45 -4.69 10.52
CA LEU A 272 -14.60 -4.80 11.97
C LEU A 272 -13.82 -6.01 12.47
#